data_d14a2c7e0f1c4521aa9be3761ddcad47
#
_entry.id   d14a2c7e0f1c4521aa9be3761ddcad47
#
_cell.length_a   1.000
_cell.length_b   1.000
_cell.length_c   1.000
_cell.angle_alpha   90.00
_cell.angle_beta   90.00
_cell.angle_gamma   90.00
#
_symmetry.space_group_name_H-M   'P 1'
#
loop_
_entity.id
_entity.type
_entity.pdbx_description
1 polymer ?
#
loop_
_entity_poly.entity_id
_entity_poly.type
_entity_poly.pdbx_seq_one_letter_code
_entity_poly.pdbx_strand_id
1 'polypeptide(L)'
;MSAGNLYRYFPSKEALISGIAERDRAEVAHDIAAADMSLGLFAVLESMAHQYWTVRSIEKVKLCTEVMAEARRDPGIARISESFDADVRKWLKSMFSAAAERGDIAKDADIEGAIKMLMIIADGVWWRRALDPNFNADAVIPIFIDVMRHLLRDRSPNARAGEGK
;
A
#
# COMPACT_ATOMS: atom_id res chain seq x y z
N MET A 1 9.02 21.17 -18.89
CA MET A 1 9.17 20.34 -20.11
C MET A 1 7.95 20.52 -20.96
N SER A 2 8.09 20.75 -22.30
CA SER A 2 6.94 20.84 -23.19
C SER A 2 6.39 19.43 -23.51
N ALA A 3 5.08 19.33 -23.83
CA ALA A 3 4.46 18.05 -24.19
C ALA A 3 5.19 17.36 -25.35
N GLY A 4 5.68 18.10 -26.35
CA GLY A 4 6.45 17.55 -27.47
C GLY A 4 7.79 16.89 -27.09
N ASN A 5 8.40 17.29 -25.96
CA ASN A 5 9.62 16.67 -25.47
C ASN A 5 9.33 15.35 -24.74
N LEU A 6 8.15 15.21 -24.13
CA LEU A 6 7.71 13.99 -23.43
C LEU A 6 7.47 12.84 -24.42
N TYR A 7 6.77 13.11 -25.54
CA TYR A 7 6.51 12.11 -26.58
C TYR A 7 7.75 11.61 -27.33
N ARG A 8 8.87 12.29 -27.21
CA ARG A 8 10.16 11.81 -27.75
C ARG A 8 10.77 10.67 -26.92
N TYR A 9 10.44 10.60 -25.63
CA TYR A 9 10.90 9.55 -24.71
C TYR A 9 9.86 8.47 -24.49
N PHE A 10 8.58 8.82 -24.58
CA PHE A 10 7.46 7.90 -24.36
C PHE A 10 6.52 7.96 -25.58
N PRO A 11 6.56 6.93 -26.46
CA PRO A 11 5.80 6.96 -27.72
C PRO A 11 4.28 6.83 -27.55
N SER A 12 3.82 6.45 -26.36
CA SER A 12 2.37 6.39 -26.03
C SER A 12 2.11 6.73 -24.56
N LYS A 13 0.85 6.91 -24.21
CA LYS A 13 0.38 7.14 -22.83
C LYS A 13 0.67 5.91 -21.96
N GLU A 14 0.46 4.70 -22.51
CA GLU A 14 0.76 3.45 -21.82
C GLU A 14 2.26 3.32 -21.52
N ALA A 15 3.13 3.68 -22.49
CA ALA A 15 4.58 3.66 -22.29
C ALA A 15 5.01 4.63 -21.15
N LEU A 16 4.40 5.82 -21.08
CA LEU A 16 4.64 6.77 -19.99
C LEU A 16 4.19 6.19 -18.64
N ILE A 17 2.98 5.64 -18.59
CA ILE A 17 2.42 5.05 -17.36
C ILE A 17 3.22 3.83 -16.93
N SER A 18 3.69 2.99 -17.88
CA SER A 18 4.59 1.87 -17.60
C SER A 18 5.89 2.34 -16.95
N GLY A 19 6.52 3.38 -17.49
CA GLY A 19 7.73 3.95 -16.90
C GLY A 19 7.52 4.53 -15.49
N ILE A 20 6.36 5.14 -15.24
CA ILE A 20 5.97 5.60 -13.90
C ILE A 20 5.80 4.41 -12.96
N ALA A 21 5.07 3.37 -13.38
CA ALA A 21 4.82 2.18 -12.59
C ALA A 21 6.10 1.41 -12.26
N GLU A 22 7.06 1.32 -13.21
CA GLU A 22 8.37 0.71 -12.97
C GLU A 22 9.18 1.47 -11.92
N ARG A 23 9.20 2.79 -12.00
CA ARG A 23 9.87 3.63 -10.99
C ARG A 23 9.24 3.46 -9.61
N ASP A 24 7.90 3.48 -9.53
CA ASP A 24 7.17 3.34 -8.29
C ASP A 24 7.34 1.94 -7.69
N ARG A 25 7.39 0.92 -8.55
CA ARG A 25 7.71 -0.47 -8.16
C ARG A 25 9.09 -0.56 -7.52
N ALA A 26 10.10 0.05 -8.13
CA ALA A 26 11.46 0.08 -7.59
C ALA A 26 11.52 0.83 -6.25
N GLU A 27 10.80 1.95 -6.12
CA GLU A 27 10.70 2.73 -4.88
C GLU A 27 10.06 1.89 -3.76
N VAL A 28 8.91 1.27 -3.99
CA VAL A 28 8.23 0.44 -2.99
C VAL A 28 9.07 -0.78 -2.59
N ALA A 29 9.70 -1.45 -3.56
CA ALA A 29 10.58 -2.59 -3.29
C ALA A 29 11.78 -2.18 -2.43
N HIS A 30 12.38 -1.01 -2.72
CA HIS A 30 13.47 -0.45 -1.94
C HIS A 30 13.02 -0.14 -0.50
N ASP A 31 11.89 0.54 -0.32
CA ASP A 31 11.38 0.93 1.00
C ASP A 31 11.06 -0.29 1.87
N ILE A 32 10.47 -1.34 1.28
CA ILE A 32 10.20 -2.59 1.98
C ILE A 32 11.50 -3.32 2.35
N ALA A 33 12.48 -3.35 1.45
CA ALA A 33 13.78 -3.98 1.72
C ALA A 33 14.60 -3.22 2.77
N ALA A 34 14.45 -1.89 2.83
CA ALA A 34 15.13 -1.03 3.79
C ALA A 34 14.41 -0.94 5.15
N ALA A 35 13.19 -1.50 5.27
CA ALA A 35 12.41 -1.45 6.49
C ALA A 35 13.12 -2.19 7.64
N ASP A 36 13.31 -1.51 8.76
CA ASP A 36 13.89 -2.12 9.97
C ASP A 36 12.85 -2.97 10.69
N MET A 37 12.80 -4.23 10.33
CA MET A 37 11.88 -5.20 10.93
C MET A 37 12.18 -5.53 12.40
N SER A 38 13.31 -5.07 12.96
CA SER A 38 13.60 -5.22 14.40
C SER A 38 12.66 -4.37 15.28
N LEU A 39 12.07 -3.32 14.70
CA LEU A 39 11.06 -2.47 15.35
C LEU A 39 9.68 -3.15 15.45
N GLY A 40 9.50 -4.32 14.82
CA GLY A 40 8.23 -5.04 14.74
C GLY A 40 7.33 -4.55 13.60
N LEU A 41 6.43 -5.45 13.14
CA LEU A 41 5.58 -5.21 11.97
C LEU A 41 4.78 -3.90 12.06
N PHE A 42 4.15 -3.62 13.20
CA PHE A 42 3.23 -2.47 13.32
C PHE A 42 3.96 -1.13 13.27
N ALA A 43 5.17 -1.04 13.82
CA ALA A 43 6.01 0.15 13.71
C ALA A 43 6.46 0.39 12.26
N VAL A 44 6.78 -0.67 11.53
CA VAL A 44 7.11 -0.61 10.10
C VAL A 44 5.89 -0.14 9.29
N LEU A 45 4.70 -0.71 9.53
CA LEU A 45 3.47 -0.30 8.85
C LEU A 45 3.12 1.17 9.14
N GLU A 46 3.31 1.64 10.36
CA GLU A 46 3.09 3.04 10.76
C GLU A 46 4.04 3.97 10.00
N SER A 47 5.33 3.64 9.97
CA SER A 47 6.35 4.40 9.23
C SER A 47 6.04 4.45 7.72
N MET A 48 5.67 3.32 7.12
CA MET A 48 5.27 3.27 5.71
C MET A 48 3.99 4.09 5.46
N ALA A 49 2.98 3.97 6.32
CA ALA A 49 1.76 4.75 6.20
C ALA A 49 2.08 6.26 6.24
N HIS A 50 2.91 6.71 7.16
CA HIS A 50 3.34 8.10 7.23
C HIS A 50 4.05 8.52 5.94
N GLN A 51 5.02 7.73 5.45
CA GLN A 51 5.76 8.03 4.22
C GLN A 51 4.84 8.14 3.01
N TYR A 52 3.93 7.20 2.83
CA TYR A 52 3.08 7.12 1.64
C TYR A 52 1.83 7.99 1.72
N TRP A 53 1.26 8.17 2.91
CA TRP A 53 -0.01 8.87 3.08
C TRP A 53 0.13 10.33 3.50
N THR A 54 1.27 10.73 4.08
CA THR A 54 1.48 12.09 4.59
C THR A 54 2.58 12.81 3.84
N VAL A 55 3.77 12.21 3.78
CA VAL A 55 4.98 12.85 3.22
C VAL A 55 4.94 12.93 1.70
N ARG A 56 4.39 11.92 1.03
CA ARG A 56 4.32 11.90 -0.44
C ARG A 56 3.56 13.10 -0.99
N SER A 57 4.11 13.74 -2.04
CA SER A 57 3.55 14.98 -2.58
C SER A 57 2.13 14.80 -3.12
N ILE A 58 1.32 15.86 -3.05
CA ILE A 58 -0.06 15.83 -3.52
C ILE A 58 -0.15 15.62 -5.05
N GLU A 59 0.82 16.12 -5.81
CA GLU A 59 0.91 15.91 -7.26
C GLU A 59 1.07 14.44 -7.60
N LYS A 60 1.91 13.73 -6.81
CA LYS A 60 2.09 12.28 -6.97
C LYS A 60 0.81 11.52 -6.65
N VAL A 61 0.14 11.88 -5.57
CA VAL A 61 -1.14 11.26 -5.17
C VAL A 61 -2.20 11.45 -6.26
N LYS A 62 -2.35 12.69 -6.78
CA LYS A 62 -3.28 13.00 -7.89
C LYS A 62 -2.95 12.19 -9.14
N LEU A 63 -1.67 12.13 -9.53
CA LEU A 63 -1.24 11.34 -10.67
C LEU A 63 -1.63 9.85 -10.53
N CYS A 64 -1.40 9.26 -9.37
CA CYS A 64 -1.77 7.86 -9.13
C CYS A 64 -3.29 7.65 -9.22
N THR A 65 -4.11 8.55 -8.64
CA THR A 65 -5.57 8.44 -8.73
C THR A 65 -6.09 8.63 -10.16
N GLU A 66 -5.45 9.47 -10.97
CA GLU A 66 -5.76 9.62 -12.40
C GLU A 66 -5.41 8.34 -13.18
N VAL A 67 -4.27 7.70 -12.90
CA VAL A 67 -3.90 6.41 -13.50
C VAL A 67 -4.92 5.33 -13.14
N MET A 68 -5.34 5.24 -11.87
CA MET A 68 -6.38 4.30 -11.43
C MET A 68 -7.73 4.56 -12.14
N ALA A 69 -8.11 5.82 -12.32
CA ALA A 69 -9.33 6.18 -13.05
C ALA A 69 -9.24 5.82 -14.54
N GLU A 70 -8.08 5.99 -15.16
CA GLU A 70 -7.85 5.65 -16.56
C GLU A 70 -7.80 4.14 -16.80
N ALA A 71 -7.29 3.35 -15.87
CA ALA A 71 -7.28 1.89 -15.93
C ALA A 71 -8.69 1.29 -16.14
N ARG A 72 -9.75 2.01 -15.75
CA ARG A 72 -11.14 1.61 -16.00
C ARG A 72 -11.56 1.71 -17.47
N ARG A 73 -10.84 2.47 -18.28
CA ARG A 73 -11.16 2.76 -19.69
C ARG A 73 -10.17 2.14 -20.66
N ASP A 74 -8.94 1.95 -20.21
CA ASP A 74 -7.84 1.46 -21.04
C ASP A 74 -7.33 0.10 -20.51
N PRO A 75 -7.56 -0.99 -21.27
CA PRO A 75 -7.11 -2.33 -20.86
C PRO A 75 -5.58 -2.46 -20.77
N GLY A 76 -4.81 -1.64 -21.52
CA GLY A 76 -3.35 -1.60 -21.42
C GLY A 76 -2.91 -1.06 -20.06
N ILE A 77 -3.50 0.06 -19.65
CA ILE A 77 -3.24 0.68 -18.35
C ILE A 77 -3.75 -0.21 -17.20
N ALA A 78 -4.91 -0.87 -17.37
CA ALA A 78 -5.42 -1.84 -16.40
C ALA A 78 -4.41 -2.94 -16.11
N ARG A 79 -3.82 -3.56 -17.15
CA ARG A 79 -2.79 -4.60 -16.97
C ARG A 79 -1.54 -4.10 -16.25
N ILE A 80 -1.10 -2.86 -16.50
CA ILE A 80 0.03 -2.25 -15.81
C ILE A 80 -0.29 -2.09 -14.30
N SER A 81 -1.48 -1.58 -13.97
CA SER A 81 -1.95 -1.41 -12.60
C SER A 81 -2.09 -2.76 -11.87
N GLU A 82 -2.73 -3.74 -12.49
CA GLU A 82 -2.88 -5.10 -11.95
C GLU A 82 -1.52 -5.76 -11.65
N SER A 83 -0.55 -5.59 -12.56
CA SER A 83 0.81 -6.11 -12.36
C SER A 83 1.50 -5.43 -11.18
N PHE A 84 1.36 -4.11 -11.04
CA PHE A 84 1.91 -3.37 -9.92
C PHE A 84 1.30 -3.84 -8.58
N ASP A 85 -0.03 -3.95 -8.52
CA ASP A 85 -0.75 -4.43 -7.35
C ASP A 85 -0.36 -5.86 -6.96
N ALA A 86 -0.12 -6.74 -7.96
CA ALA A 86 0.34 -8.10 -7.71
C ALA A 86 1.72 -8.12 -7.04
N ASP A 87 2.63 -7.27 -7.47
CA ASP A 87 3.96 -7.16 -6.86
C ASP A 87 3.87 -6.60 -5.42
N VAL A 88 3.07 -5.55 -5.20
CA VAL A 88 2.85 -4.99 -3.85
C VAL A 88 2.28 -6.07 -2.91
N ARG A 89 1.26 -6.82 -3.36
CA ARG A 89 0.70 -7.93 -2.57
C ARG A 89 1.76 -8.99 -2.24
N LYS A 90 2.60 -9.34 -3.20
CA LYS A 90 3.67 -10.33 -2.99
C LYS A 90 4.67 -9.86 -1.93
N TRP A 91 5.09 -8.59 -1.98
CA TRP A 91 6.03 -8.02 -1.00
C TRP A 91 5.41 -7.94 0.41
N LEU A 92 4.16 -7.45 0.50
CA LEU A 92 3.44 -7.41 1.77
C LEU A 92 3.26 -8.80 2.36
N LYS A 93 2.94 -9.81 1.53
CA LYS A 93 2.81 -11.21 1.96
C LYS A 93 4.11 -11.73 2.54
N SER A 94 5.25 -11.48 1.87
CA SER A 94 6.57 -11.87 2.38
C SER A 94 6.86 -11.21 3.73
N MET A 95 6.61 -9.91 3.87
CA MET A 95 6.83 -9.15 5.10
C MET A 95 5.96 -9.67 6.25
N PHE A 96 4.66 -9.92 6.01
CA PHE A 96 3.73 -10.41 7.04
C PHE A 96 4.04 -11.86 7.43
N SER A 97 4.42 -12.72 6.47
CA SER A 97 4.83 -14.09 6.77
C SER A 97 6.08 -14.12 7.65
N ALA A 98 7.07 -13.29 7.34
CA ALA A 98 8.26 -13.16 8.18
C ALA A 98 7.93 -12.61 9.58
N ALA A 99 6.95 -11.73 9.71
CA ALA A 99 6.47 -11.23 11.01
C ALA A 99 5.78 -12.35 11.82
N ALA A 100 5.01 -13.24 11.17
CA ALA A 100 4.40 -14.39 11.81
C ALA A 100 5.45 -15.40 12.30
N GLU A 101 6.50 -15.64 11.51
CA GLU A 101 7.61 -16.50 11.89
C GLU A 101 8.38 -15.96 13.11
N ARG A 102 8.54 -14.64 13.23
CA ARG A 102 9.16 -13.99 14.39
C ARG A 102 8.25 -13.91 15.63
N GLY A 103 6.94 -14.13 15.46
CA GLY A 103 5.95 -14.02 16.53
C GLY A 103 5.43 -12.58 16.75
N ASP A 104 5.67 -11.65 15.81
CA ASP A 104 5.12 -10.28 15.85
C ASP A 104 3.58 -10.28 15.69
N ILE A 105 3.05 -11.31 15.00
CA ILE A 105 1.63 -11.54 14.77
C ILE A 105 1.30 -13.02 14.99
N ALA A 106 0.01 -13.35 15.10
CA ALA A 106 -0.44 -14.71 15.27
C ALA A 106 -0.05 -15.60 14.07
N LYS A 107 0.35 -16.85 14.34
CA LYS A 107 0.75 -17.81 13.29
C LYS A 107 -0.39 -18.19 12.35
N ASP A 108 -1.63 -18.12 12.83
CA ASP A 108 -2.86 -18.40 12.11
C ASP A 108 -3.60 -17.14 11.66
N ALA A 109 -2.93 -15.97 11.70
CA ALA A 109 -3.49 -14.71 11.24
C ALA A 109 -3.91 -14.79 9.76
N ASP A 110 -5.05 -14.16 9.42
CA ASP A 110 -5.52 -14.02 8.03
C ASP A 110 -4.70 -12.95 7.31
N ILE A 111 -3.47 -13.32 6.91
CA ILE A 111 -2.54 -12.44 6.20
C ILE A 111 -3.16 -11.92 4.90
N GLU A 112 -3.86 -12.77 4.14
CA GLU A 112 -4.47 -12.37 2.86
C GLU A 112 -5.60 -11.35 3.07
N GLY A 113 -6.44 -11.55 4.08
CA GLY A 113 -7.49 -10.59 4.44
C GLY A 113 -6.92 -9.27 4.95
N ALA A 114 -5.85 -9.31 5.74
CA ALA A 114 -5.17 -8.12 6.22
C ALA A 114 -4.54 -7.31 5.07
N ILE A 115 -3.88 -7.97 4.09
CA ILE A 115 -3.34 -7.31 2.91
C ILE A 115 -4.44 -6.66 2.06
N LYS A 116 -5.56 -7.37 1.82
CA LYS A 116 -6.70 -6.80 1.10
C LYS A 116 -7.23 -5.54 1.78
N MET A 117 -7.38 -5.58 3.11
CA MET A 117 -7.86 -4.42 3.86
C MET A 117 -6.86 -3.26 3.83
N LEU A 118 -5.54 -3.54 3.96
CA LEU A 118 -4.50 -2.54 3.83
C LEU A 118 -4.58 -1.82 2.49
N MET A 119 -4.68 -2.56 1.37
CA MET A 119 -4.77 -1.97 0.04
C MET A 119 -6.03 -1.10 -0.12
N ILE A 120 -7.19 -1.58 0.34
CA ILE A 120 -8.45 -0.80 0.31
C ILE A 120 -8.32 0.50 1.09
N ILE A 121 -7.72 0.46 2.28
CA ILE A 121 -7.51 1.67 3.11
C ILE A 121 -6.53 2.61 2.42
N ALA A 122 -5.44 2.11 1.87
CA ALA A 122 -4.44 2.91 1.16
C ALA A 122 -5.06 3.64 -0.05
N ASP A 123 -5.83 2.94 -0.89
CA ASP A 123 -6.56 3.51 -2.01
C ASP A 123 -7.54 4.59 -1.54
N GLY A 124 -8.29 4.32 -0.47
CA GLY A 124 -9.24 5.26 0.12
C GLY A 124 -8.55 6.53 0.64
N VAL A 125 -7.41 6.42 1.30
CA VAL A 125 -6.60 7.56 1.79
C VAL A 125 -6.11 8.40 0.62
N TRP A 126 -5.54 7.77 -0.43
CA TRP A 126 -5.05 8.48 -1.60
C TRP A 126 -6.17 9.20 -2.35
N TRP A 127 -7.30 8.54 -2.52
CA TRP A 127 -8.48 9.15 -3.13
C TRP A 127 -8.98 10.36 -2.33
N ARG A 128 -9.06 10.26 -1.00
CA ARG A 128 -9.47 11.36 -0.14
C ARG A 128 -8.49 12.52 -0.19
N ARG A 129 -7.19 12.26 -0.14
CA ARG A 129 -6.16 13.31 -0.28
C ARG A 129 -6.22 14.02 -1.64
N ALA A 130 -6.53 13.29 -2.72
CA ALA A 130 -6.64 13.90 -4.04
C ALA A 130 -7.83 14.83 -4.17
N LEU A 131 -8.95 14.55 -3.47
CA LEU A 131 -10.21 15.30 -3.58
C LEU A 131 -10.38 16.39 -2.52
N ASP A 132 -9.89 16.18 -1.31
CA ASP A 132 -10.11 17.07 -0.17
C ASP A 132 -8.78 17.67 0.31
N PRO A 133 -8.53 18.97 0.05
CA PRO A 133 -7.30 19.63 0.51
C PRO A 133 -7.15 19.68 2.04
N ASN A 134 -8.27 19.52 2.79
CA ASN A 134 -8.27 19.55 4.26
C ASN A 134 -8.20 18.14 4.88
N PHE A 135 -8.12 17.09 4.05
CA PHE A 135 -8.05 15.72 4.55
C PHE A 135 -6.76 15.49 5.34
N ASN A 136 -6.89 15.15 6.61
CA ASN A 136 -5.78 14.86 7.50
C ASN A 136 -5.46 13.35 7.47
N ALA A 137 -4.46 12.98 6.66
CA ALA A 137 -4.02 11.58 6.56
C ALA A 137 -3.35 11.07 7.84
N ASP A 138 -2.66 11.93 8.61
CA ASP A 138 -2.04 11.55 9.88
C ASP A 138 -3.07 11.05 10.90
N ALA A 139 -4.27 11.61 10.91
CA ALA A 139 -5.35 11.17 11.80
C ALA A 139 -5.87 9.75 11.45
N VAL A 140 -5.63 9.25 10.25
CA VAL A 140 -6.05 7.91 9.82
C VAL A 140 -5.04 6.84 10.25
N ILE A 141 -3.77 7.19 10.39
CA ILE A 141 -2.70 6.22 10.66
C ILE A 141 -2.94 5.41 11.94
N PRO A 142 -3.22 6.00 13.12
CA PRO A 142 -3.47 5.23 14.34
C PRO A 142 -4.68 4.29 14.19
N ILE A 143 -5.75 4.74 13.53
CA ILE A 143 -6.94 3.93 13.27
C ILE A 143 -6.58 2.74 12.38
N PHE A 144 -5.80 2.97 11.32
CA PHE A 144 -5.30 1.92 10.44
C PHE A 144 -4.49 0.87 11.21
N ILE A 145 -3.56 1.31 12.07
CA ILE A 145 -2.74 0.40 12.88
C ILE A 145 -3.61 -0.44 13.83
N ASP A 146 -4.64 0.14 14.43
CA ASP A 146 -5.57 -0.59 15.29
C ASP A 146 -6.38 -1.64 14.50
N VAL A 147 -6.82 -1.30 13.28
CA VAL A 147 -7.47 -2.26 12.37
C VAL A 147 -6.53 -3.40 12.04
N MET A 148 -5.27 -3.11 11.68
CA MET A 148 -4.28 -4.13 11.34
C MET A 148 -3.96 -5.02 12.55
N ARG A 149 -3.82 -4.45 13.74
CA ARG A 149 -3.66 -5.21 14.99
C ARG A 149 -4.82 -6.17 15.23
N HIS A 150 -6.05 -5.70 15.00
CA HIS A 150 -7.24 -6.53 15.18
C HIS A 150 -7.29 -7.70 14.19
N LEU A 151 -6.99 -7.45 12.91
CA LEU A 151 -7.02 -8.47 11.86
C LEU A 151 -5.93 -9.54 12.02
N LEU A 152 -4.76 -9.16 12.58
CA LEU A 152 -3.58 -10.00 12.70
C LEU A 152 -3.43 -10.67 14.08
N ARG A 153 -4.45 -10.55 14.96
CA ARG A 153 -4.50 -11.27 16.23
C ARG A 153 -4.77 -12.76 16.01
N ASP A 154 -4.38 -13.54 17.01
CA ASP A 154 -4.72 -14.97 17.09
C ASP A 154 -6.26 -15.15 17.03
N ARG A 155 -6.70 -15.94 16.05
CA ARG A 155 -8.11 -16.30 15.86
C ARG A 155 -8.40 -17.72 16.34
N SER A 156 -7.46 -18.41 17.00
CA SER A 156 -7.72 -19.73 17.51
C SER A 156 -8.92 -19.74 18.46
N PRO A 157 -9.80 -20.77 18.40
CA PRO A 157 -10.98 -20.84 19.25
C PRO A 157 -10.68 -20.75 20.76
N ASN A 158 -9.46 -21.10 21.16
CA ASN A 158 -9.01 -21.08 22.56
C ASN A 158 -8.64 -19.67 23.08
N ALA A 159 -8.34 -18.70 22.21
CA ALA A 159 -8.02 -17.34 22.65
C ALA A 159 -9.26 -16.60 23.18
N ARG A 160 -10.46 -16.97 22.70
CA ARG A 160 -11.75 -16.36 23.16
C ARG A 160 -12.23 -16.89 24.52
N ALA A 161 -11.70 -18.00 25.01
CA ALA A 161 -12.10 -18.59 26.29
C ALA A 161 -11.41 -17.94 27.52
N GLY A 162 -10.39 -17.12 27.31
CA GLY A 162 -9.60 -16.48 28.38
C GLY A 162 -10.06 -15.08 28.82
N GLU A 163 -10.91 -14.40 28.04
CA GLU A 163 -11.35 -13.03 28.31
C GLU A 163 -12.67 -12.94 29.11
N GLY A 164 -13.20 -14.07 29.57
CA GLY A 164 -14.48 -14.18 30.30
C GLY A 164 -14.36 -14.74 31.71
N LYS A 165 -13.40 -14.25 32.51
CA LYS A 165 -13.38 -14.48 33.97
C LYS A 165 -13.00 -13.22 34.73
#